data_311971be6acabe30b7c1bfa6c8f23d0e
#
_entry.id   311971be6acabe30b7c1bfa6c8f23d0e
#
_cell.length_a   1.000
_cell.length_b   1.000
_cell.length_c   1.000
_cell.angle_alpha   90.00
_cell.angle_beta   90.00
_cell.angle_gamma   90.00
#
_symmetry.space_group_name_H-M   'P 1'
#
loop_
_entity.id
_entity.type
_entity.pdbx_description
1 polymer ?
#
loop_
_entity_poly.entity_id
_entity_poly.type
_entity_poly.pdbx_seq_one_letter_code
_entity_poly.pdbx_strand_id
1 'polypeptide(L)'
;MSDPQDVRHVARDEYLATVKALADEGYAMCIDLTAVDYLELPQRQLPEGAEPAQRFEVVVNLLDLGNRRRLRLRVQVPEDDATLPTLFDVHPGTEAMEREVFDMFGIEFSDHPDLTRILMPEDWVGHPLRKDYEIGRIPVQFKGADA
;
A
#
# COMPACT_ATOMS: atom_id res chain seq x y z
N MET A 1 -13.99 -10.07 -24.16
CA MET A 1 -14.41 -10.21 -22.75
C MET A 1 -13.15 -10.08 -21.88
N SER A 2 -13.03 -9.04 -21.09
CA SER A 2 -11.96 -8.98 -20.10
C SER A 2 -12.30 -9.99 -19.00
N ASP A 3 -11.41 -10.92 -18.72
CA ASP A 3 -11.55 -11.77 -17.54
C ASP A 3 -11.64 -10.87 -16.31
N PRO A 4 -12.60 -11.12 -15.40
CA PRO A 4 -12.66 -10.37 -14.17
C PRO A 4 -11.34 -10.54 -13.43
N GLN A 5 -10.79 -9.43 -12.96
CA GLN A 5 -9.58 -9.47 -12.15
C GLN A 5 -9.83 -10.31 -10.90
N ASP A 6 -9.00 -11.33 -10.69
CA ASP A 6 -9.05 -12.13 -9.48
C ASP A 6 -8.60 -11.27 -8.29
N VAL A 7 -9.38 -11.30 -7.22
CA VAL A 7 -9.14 -10.53 -5.99
C VAL A 7 -9.10 -11.50 -4.82
N ARG A 8 -8.03 -11.44 -4.04
CA ARG A 8 -7.87 -12.23 -2.81
C ARG A 8 -7.66 -11.34 -1.60
N HIS A 9 -8.39 -11.61 -0.55
CA HIS A 9 -8.18 -11.01 0.76
C HIS A 9 -7.23 -11.91 1.54
N VAL A 10 -6.08 -11.38 1.93
CA VAL A 10 -4.99 -12.12 2.57
C VAL A 10 -4.78 -11.57 3.97
N ALA A 11 -4.67 -12.45 4.95
CA ALA A 11 -4.34 -12.06 6.31
C ALA A 11 -2.91 -11.50 6.37
N ARG A 12 -2.69 -10.54 7.24
CA ARG A 12 -1.40 -9.84 7.34
C ARG A 12 -0.24 -10.79 7.66
N ASP A 13 -0.45 -11.78 8.51
CA ASP A 13 0.55 -12.79 8.87
C ASP A 13 0.84 -13.81 7.77
N GLU A 14 -0.05 -13.94 6.78
CA GLU A 14 0.12 -14.82 5.63
C GLU A 14 0.61 -14.07 4.37
N TYR A 15 0.69 -12.76 4.44
CA TYR A 15 0.94 -11.89 3.29
C TYR A 15 2.24 -12.20 2.55
N LEU A 16 3.36 -12.20 3.24
CA LEU A 16 4.67 -12.44 2.60
C LEU A 16 4.77 -13.86 2.03
N ALA A 17 4.32 -14.86 2.76
CA ALA A 17 4.31 -16.26 2.31
C ALA A 17 3.42 -16.43 1.06
N THR A 18 2.26 -15.78 1.04
CA THR A 18 1.35 -15.80 -0.11
C THR A 18 2.01 -15.20 -1.35
N VAL A 19 2.66 -14.04 -1.22
CA VAL A 19 3.34 -13.39 -2.35
C VAL A 19 4.50 -14.26 -2.87
N LYS A 20 5.27 -14.88 -2.00
CA LYS A 20 6.33 -15.82 -2.38
C LYS A 20 5.78 -17.02 -3.16
N ALA A 21 4.71 -17.64 -2.67
CA ALA A 21 4.07 -18.76 -3.34
C ALA A 21 3.52 -18.36 -4.72
N LEU A 22 2.91 -17.18 -4.83
CA LEU A 22 2.40 -16.67 -6.10
C LEU A 22 3.52 -16.38 -7.11
N ALA A 23 4.67 -15.89 -6.65
CA ALA A 23 5.85 -15.71 -7.52
C ALA A 23 6.31 -17.04 -8.11
N ASP A 24 6.31 -18.10 -7.30
CA ASP A 24 6.64 -19.46 -7.76
C ASP A 24 5.61 -20.03 -8.75
N GLU A 25 4.35 -19.60 -8.65
CA GLU A 25 3.28 -19.98 -9.59
C GLU A 25 3.31 -19.21 -10.92
N GLY A 26 4.15 -18.17 -11.04
CA GLY A 26 4.29 -17.40 -12.28
C GLY A 26 3.93 -15.91 -12.16
N TYR A 27 3.42 -15.44 -11.03
CA TYR A 27 3.18 -14.00 -10.78
C TYR A 27 4.51 -13.30 -10.47
N ALA A 28 5.33 -13.16 -11.50
CA ALA A 28 6.70 -12.66 -11.38
C ALA A 28 6.82 -11.13 -11.35
N MET A 29 5.73 -10.40 -11.59
CA MET A 29 5.73 -8.94 -11.61
C MET A 29 4.75 -8.38 -10.58
N CYS A 30 5.24 -7.46 -9.75
CA CYS A 30 4.39 -6.55 -8.99
C CYS A 30 4.26 -5.25 -9.79
N ILE A 31 3.08 -5.01 -10.33
CA ILE A 31 2.83 -3.82 -11.18
C ILE A 31 2.44 -2.60 -10.36
N ASP A 32 1.87 -2.79 -9.17
CA ASP A 32 1.53 -1.69 -8.29
C ASP A 32 1.38 -2.18 -6.84
N LEU A 33 1.73 -1.31 -5.91
CA LEU A 33 1.48 -1.46 -4.48
C LEU A 33 1.07 -0.09 -3.96
N THR A 34 -0.12 -0.01 -3.39
CA THR A 34 -0.67 1.24 -2.85
C THR A 34 -1.50 0.97 -1.60
N ALA A 35 -2.06 2.00 -1.01
CA ALA A 35 -2.92 1.87 0.16
C ALA A 35 -4.17 2.74 0.05
N VAL A 36 -5.14 2.42 0.89
CA VAL A 36 -6.38 3.19 1.05
C VAL A 36 -6.63 3.42 2.53
N ASP A 37 -6.99 4.64 2.90
CA ASP A 37 -7.48 4.99 4.23
C ASP A 37 -9.02 4.98 4.23
N TYR A 38 -9.59 4.06 5.01
CA TYR A 38 -11.04 3.89 5.16
C TYR A 38 -11.60 4.54 6.43
N LEU A 39 -10.93 5.54 6.99
CA LEU A 39 -11.40 6.22 8.21
C LEU A 39 -12.84 6.69 8.11
N GLU A 40 -13.26 7.19 6.95
CA GLU A 40 -14.61 7.70 6.71
C GLU A 40 -15.63 6.60 6.35
N LEU A 41 -15.20 5.36 6.17
CA LEU A 41 -16.04 4.22 5.82
C LEU A 41 -15.80 3.02 6.76
N PRO A 42 -15.95 3.19 8.09
CA PRO A 42 -15.63 2.13 9.04
C PRO A 42 -16.59 0.95 9.00
N GLN A 43 -17.78 1.12 8.42
CA GLN A 43 -18.84 0.12 8.33
C GLN A 43 -18.79 -0.70 7.03
N ARG A 44 -17.73 -0.57 6.23
CA ARG A 44 -17.62 -1.32 4.98
C ARG A 44 -17.61 -2.82 5.22
N GLN A 45 -18.22 -3.55 4.30
CA GLN A 45 -18.32 -5.01 4.36
C GLN A 45 -17.20 -5.63 3.52
N LEU A 46 -16.50 -6.58 4.09
CA LEU A 46 -15.57 -7.44 3.36
C LEU A 46 -16.22 -8.80 3.08
N PRO A 47 -15.72 -9.56 2.08
CA PRO A 47 -16.24 -10.89 1.80
C PRO A 47 -16.16 -11.81 3.02
N GLU A 48 -17.06 -12.80 3.06
CA GLU A 48 -17.05 -13.84 4.08
C GLU A 48 -15.69 -14.55 4.09
N GLY A 49 -15.15 -14.78 5.28
CA GLY A 49 -13.83 -15.41 5.46
C GLY A 49 -12.64 -14.44 5.39
N ALA A 50 -12.85 -13.19 4.99
CA ALA A 50 -11.80 -12.18 5.08
C ALA A 50 -11.54 -11.74 6.53
N GLU A 51 -10.31 -11.25 6.79
CA GLU A 51 -10.01 -10.60 8.07
C GLU A 51 -10.95 -9.40 8.31
N PRO A 52 -11.24 -9.06 9.57
CA PRO A 52 -12.07 -7.89 9.87
C PRO A 52 -11.52 -6.62 9.23
N ALA A 53 -12.42 -5.77 8.73
CA ALA A 53 -12.06 -4.49 8.14
C ALA A 53 -11.28 -3.61 9.11
N GLN A 54 -10.15 -3.07 8.66
CA GLN A 54 -9.30 -2.17 9.42
C GLN A 54 -9.30 -0.78 8.77
N ARG A 55 -8.71 0.21 9.43
CA ARG A 55 -8.60 1.55 8.87
C ARG A 55 -7.88 1.58 7.53
N PHE A 56 -6.73 0.92 7.46
CA PHE A 56 -5.93 0.89 6.23
C PHE A 56 -6.08 -0.44 5.49
N GLU A 57 -5.96 -0.36 4.18
CA GLU A 57 -5.85 -1.53 3.31
C GLU A 57 -4.70 -1.31 2.35
N VAL A 58 -3.78 -2.26 2.29
CA VAL A 58 -2.74 -2.29 1.27
C VAL A 58 -3.23 -3.13 0.11
N VAL A 59 -3.08 -2.59 -1.10
CA VAL A 59 -3.51 -3.23 -2.33
C VAL A 59 -2.29 -3.51 -3.19
N VAL A 60 -2.10 -4.78 -3.56
CA VAL A 60 -0.98 -5.23 -4.38
C VAL A 60 -1.51 -5.84 -5.66
N ASN A 61 -1.04 -5.37 -6.80
CA ASN A 61 -1.41 -5.92 -8.10
C ASN A 61 -0.25 -6.72 -8.67
N LEU A 62 -0.48 -8.02 -8.88
CA LEU A 62 0.49 -8.96 -9.42
C LEU A 62 0.10 -9.37 -10.84
N LEU A 63 1.12 -9.66 -11.65
CA LEU A 63 0.94 -10.03 -13.04
C LEU A 63 1.75 -11.28 -13.38
N ASP A 64 1.07 -12.23 -14.00
CA ASP A 64 1.66 -13.39 -14.68
C ASP A 64 1.54 -13.18 -16.20
N LEU A 65 2.61 -12.70 -16.82
CA LEU A 65 2.64 -12.44 -18.26
C LEU A 65 2.52 -13.71 -19.10
N GLY A 66 3.11 -14.80 -18.64
CA GLY A 66 3.12 -16.06 -19.37
C GLY A 66 1.71 -16.62 -19.59
N ASN A 67 0.88 -16.55 -18.57
CA ASN A 67 -0.50 -17.05 -18.58
C ASN A 67 -1.54 -15.93 -18.73
N ARG A 68 -1.11 -14.68 -18.88
CA ARG A 68 -1.98 -13.51 -19.02
C ARG A 68 -2.98 -13.38 -17.88
N ARG A 69 -2.52 -13.59 -16.63
CA ARG A 69 -3.34 -13.50 -15.43
C ARG A 69 -2.98 -12.28 -14.61
N ARG A 70 -3.98 -11.65 -14.02
CA ARG A 70 -3.82 -10.56 -13.05
C ARG A 70 -4.46 -10.97 -11.74
N LEU A 71 -3.79 -10.63 -10.64
CA LEU A 71 -4.28 -10.90 -9.30
C LEU A 71 -4.10 -9.64 -8.44
N ARG A 72 -5.16 -9.28 -7.74
CA ARG A 72 -5.12 -8.22 -6.73
C ARG A 72 -5.18 -8.84 -5.35
N LEU A 73 -4.20 -8.54 -4.52
CA LEU A 73 -4.23 -8.85 -3.09
C LEU A 73 -4.72 -7.63 -2.32
N ARG A 74 -5.56 -7.87 -1.33
CA ARG A 74 -6.04 -6.83 -0.41
C ARG A 74 -5.75 -7.29 1.01
N VAL A 75 -5.03 -6.47 1.75
CA VAL A 75 -4.54 -6.79 3.10
C VAL A 75 -4.99 -5.71 4.06
N GLN A 76 -5.69 -6.11 5.12
CA GLN A 76 -6.14 -5.20 6.17
C GLN A 76 -4.98 -4.87 7.11
N VAL A 77 -4.79 -3.58 7.39
CA VAL A 77 -3.74 -3.07 8.26
C VAL A 77 -4.36 -2.18 9.34
N PRO A 78 -4.23 -2.55 10.64
CA PRO A 78 -4.81 -1.77 11.71
C PRO A 78 -4.04 -0.46 11.95
N GLU A 79 -4.74 0.55 12.42
CA GLU A 79 -4.15 1.87 12.72
C GLU A 79 -3.13 1.81 13.87
N ASP A 80 -3.42 1.02 14.89
CA ASP A 80 -2.59 0.90 16.10
C ASP A 80 -1.36 0.00 15.93
N ASP A 81 -1.27 -0.71 14.81
CA ASP A 81 -0.12 -1.52 14.41
C ASP A 81 0.00 -1.49 12.88
N ALA A 82 0.28 -0.31 12.34
CA ALA A 82 0.33 -0.07 10.91
C ALA A 82 1.66 -0.54 10.31
N THR A 83 1.85 -1.86 10.28
CA THR A 83 3.06 -2.52 9.78
C THR A 83 2.72 -3.67 8.83
N LEU A 84 3.60 -3.89 7.86
CA LEU A 84 3.51 -4.99 6.90
C LEU A 84 4.94 -5.39 6.51
N PRO A 85 5.26 -6.68 6.26
CA PRO A 85 6.59 -7.03 5.79
C PRO A 85 6.85 -6.49 4.38
N THR A 86 8.10 -6.09 4.10
CA THR A 86 8.49 -5.65 2.76
C THR A 86 8.41 -6.80 1.75
N LEU A 87 8.07 -6.48 0.52
CA LEU A 87 8.15 -7.40 -0.61
C LEU A 87 9.47 -7.29 -1.39
N PHE A 88 10.41 -6.47 -0.90
CA PHE A 88 11.64 -6.15 -1.65
C PHE A 88 12.42 -7.39 -2.11
N ASP A 89 12.55 -8.40 -1.27
CA ASP A 89 13.31 -9.61 -1.62
C ASP A 89 12.64 -10.46 -2.71
N VAL A 90 11.31 -10.38 -2.84
CA VAL A 90 10.54 -11.10 -3.87
C VAL A 90 10.37 -10.23 -5.11
N HIS A 91 10.04 -8.97 -4.91
CA HIS A 91 9.77 -7.98 -5.95
C HIS A 91 10.56 -6.69 -5.67
N PRO A 92 11.82 -6.59 -6.10
CA PRO A 92 12.66 -5.42 -5.83
C PRO A 92 12.06 -4.08 -6.31
N GLY A 93 11.21 -4.13 -7.34
CA GLY A 93 10.50 -2.95 -7.84
C GLY A 93 9.53 -2.31 -6.84
N THR A 94 9.18 -2.98 -5.75
CA THR A 94 8.31 -2.43 -4.71
C THR A 94 9.01 -1.42 -3.79
N GLU A 95 10.33 -1.27 -3.87
CA GLU A 95 11.10 -0.40 -2.99
C GLU A 95 10.51 1.02 -2.93
N ALA A 96 10.34 1.67 -4.06
CA ALA A 96 9.79 3.02 -4.13
C ALA A 96 8.29 3.08 -3.82
N MET A 97 7.52 2.06 -4.22
CA MET A 97 6.08 1.98 -3.94
C MET A 97 5.79 1.87 -2.44
N GLU A 98 6.58 1.08 -1.73
CA GLU A 98 6.46 0.93 -0.27
C GLU A 98 6.88 2.22 0.45
N ARG A 99 7.90 2.92 -0.02
CA ARG A 99 8.26 4.24 0.51
C ARG A 99 7.15 5.26 0.31
N GLU A 100 6.47 5.24 -0.83
CA GLU A 100 5.31 6.12 -1.08
C GLU A 100 4.17 5.83 -0.09
N VAL A 101 3.84 4.59 0.15
CA VAL A 101 2.81 4.19 1.12
C VAL A 101 3.21 4.62 2.54
N PHE A 102 4.46 4.41 2.92
CA PHE A 102 5.00 4.90 4.19
C PHE A 102 4.88 6.42 4.29
N ASP A 103 5.30 7.14 3.27
CA ASP A 103 5.31 8.61 3.24
C ASP A 103 3.90 9.20 3.31
N MET A 104 2.96 8.65 2.54
CA MET A 104 1.61 9.18 2.41
C MET A 104 0.63 8.70 3.49
N PHE A 105 0.80 7.51 4.03
CA PHE A 105 -0.13 6.91 5.00
C PHE A 105 0.48 6.60 6.36
N GLY A 106 1.81 6.53 6.47
CA GLY A 106 2.49 6.15 7.71
C GLY A 106 2.47 4.65 8.00
N ILE A 107 2.25 3.82 7.00
CA ILE A 107 2.37 2.36 7.11
C ILE A 107 3.85 1.99 6.98
N GLU A 108 4.37 1.27 7.97
CA GLU A 108 5.76 0.83 7.97
C GLU A 108 5.91 -0.54 7.30
N PHE A 109 6.97 -0.69 6.53
CA PHE A 109 7.34 -1.97 5.91
C PHE A 109 8.58 -2.52 6.60
N SER A 110 8.40 -3.60 7.38
CA SER A 110 9.50 -4.22 8.11
C SER A 110 10.52 -4.84 7.15
N ASP A 111 11.79 -4.73 7.51
CA ASP A 111 12.94 -5.21 6.72
C ASP A 111 13.13 -4.50 5.37
N HIS A 112 12.48 -3.37 5.16
CA HIS A 112 12.72 -2.53 3.98
C HIS A 112 14.15 -2.01 3.98
N PRO A 113 14.86 -2.01 2.82
CA PRO A 113 16.27 -1.61 2.77
C PRO A 113 16.51 -0.14 3.08
N ASP A 114 15.55 0.74 2.82
CA ASP A 114 15.68 2.18 3.08
C ASP A 114 14.30 2.84 3.14
N LEU A 115 13.60 2.69 4.27
CA LEU A 115 12.25 3.23 4.46
C LEU A 115 12.30 4.72 4.83
N THR A 116 12.57 5.55 3.83
CA THR A 116 12.60 7.02 3.95
C THR A 116 11.51 7.64 3.09
N ARG A 117 11.16 8.90 3.37
CA ARG A 117 10.19 9.64 2.56
C ARG A 117 10.67 9.78 1.12
N ILE A 118 9.73 9.82 0.16
CA ILE A 118 10.03 9.91 -1.27
C ILE A 118 9.35 11.13 -1.93
N LEU A 119 8.11 11.43 -1.59
CA LEU A 119 7.36 12.55 -2.15
C LEU A 119 7.44 13.81 -1.28
N MET A 120 7.45 13.65 0.03
CA MET A 120 7.56 14.75 0.97
C MET A 120 9.01 14.95 1.40
N PRO A 121 9.38 16.19 1.83
CA PRO A 121 10.69 16.43 2.46
C PRO A 121 10.89 15.57 3.71
N GLU A 122 12.13 15.24 4.04
CA GLU A 122 12.47 14.38 5.19
C GLU A 122 11.97 14.95 6.53
N ASP A 123 11.92 16.26 6.66
CA ASP A 123 11.46 16.99 7.85
C ASP A 123 9.95 17.24 7.89
N TRP A 124 9.20 16.78 6.89
CA TRP A 124 7.74 16.95 6.86
C TRP A 124 7.07 16.15 7.97
N VAL A 125 6.12 16.77 8.67
CA VAL A 125 5.34 16.14 9.73
C VAL A 125 3.95 15.76 9.20
N GLY A 126 3.58 14.49 9.45
CA GLY A 126 2.28 13.95 9.04
C GLY A 126 2.31 13.20 7.72
N HIS A 127 1.17 12.63 7.38
CA HIS A 127 0.99 11.75 6.23
C HIS A 127 -0.18 12.27 5.36
N PRO A 128 0.13 12.90 4.21
CA PRO A 128 -0.85 13.71 3.47
C PRO A 128 -2.07 12.98 2.91
N LEU A 129 -2.02 11.68 2.69
CA LEU A 129 -3.16 10.92 2.18
C LEU A 129 -4.05 10.30 3.26
N ARG A 130 -3.72 10.50 4.54
CA ARG A 130 -4.65 10.17 5.62
C ARG A 130 -5.87 11.07 5.56
N LYS A 131 -7.06 10.51 5.78
CA LYS A 131 -8.34 11.22 5.72
C LYS A 131 -8.50 12.29 6.80
N ASP A 132 -7.80 12.16 7.91
CA ASP A 132 -7.76 13.13 9.01
C ASP A 132 -6.58 14.11 8.91
N TYR A 133 -5.83 14.11 7.82
CA TYR A 133 -4.77 15.08 7.56
C TYR A 133 -5.39 16.46 7.24
N GLU A 134 -4.96 17.49 7.97
CA GLU A 134 -5.51 18.84 7.81
C GLU A 134 -4.91 19.58 6.61
N ILE A 135 -5.66 19.69 5.52
CA ILE A 135 -5.25 20.37 4.29
C ILE A 135 -5.10 21.89 4.50
N GLY A 136 -5.79 22.47 5.47
CA GLY A 136 -5.82 23.92 5.69
C GLY A 136 -4.63 24.52 6.44
N ARG A 137 -3.69 23.70 6.91
CA ARG A 137 -2.53 24.16 7.70
C ARG A 137 -1.24 24.32 6.91
N ILE A 138 -1.26 24.10 5.60
CA ILE A 138 -0.08 24.33 4.76
C ILE A 138 -0.03 25.85 4.49
N PRO A 139 0.95 26.60 5.05
CA PRO A 139 1.12 28.00 4.67
C PRO A 139 1.58 28.02 3.21
N VAL A 140 0.66 28.40 2.33
CA VAL A 140 1.01 28.68 0.94
C VAL A 140 1.78 29.99 0.93
N GLN A 141 3.10 29.89 0.95
CA GLN A 141 3.95 31.06 0.72
C GLN A 141 4.04 31.31 -0.79
N PHE A 142 3.21 32.21 -1.25
CA PHE A 142 3.52 32.88 -2.52
C PHE A 142 4.76 33.74 -2.30
N LYS A 143 5.91 33.35 -2.81
CA LYS A 143 6.99 34.32 -3.02
C LYS A 143 6.44 35.32 -4.03
N GLY A 144 6.00 36.47 -3.56
CA GLY A 144 5.75 37.61 -4.41
C GLY A 144 7.03 37.84 -5.23
N ALA A 145 6.89 38.00 -6.53
CA ALA A 145 7.98 38.55 -7.33
C ALA A 145 8.25 39.93 -6.76
N ASP A 146 9.34 40.06 -6.03
CA ASP A 146 9.87 41.38 -5.72
C ASP A 146 10.19 42.05 -7.06
N ALA A 147 9.43 43.08 -7.33
CA ALA A 147 9.66 43.92 -8.48
C ALA A 147 11.00 44.68 -8.33
#